data_d227178d5cb918c32a30126bcabbc177
#
_entry.id   d227178d5cb918c32a30126bcabbc177
#
_cell.length_a   1.000
_cell.length_b   1.000
_cell.length_c   1.000
_cell.angle_alpha   90.00
_cell.angle_beta   90.00
_cell.angle_gamma   90.00
#
_symmetry.space_group_name_H-M   'P 1'
#
loop_
_entity.id
_entity.type
_entity.pdbx_description
1 polymer ?
#
loop_
_entity_poly.entity_id
_entity_poly.type
_entity_poly.pdbx_seq_one_letter_code
_entity_poly.pdbx_strand_id
1 'polypeptide(L)'
;MTKVSVIRFKPKPECFKEFLNNIKERNIDKANATPPTHYLMTTADEVVAIAFRAESELSESSAKGVNWLDSQRHLLLEYNKDDRHTIPLTGDLVEY
;
A
#
# COMPACT_ATOMS: atom_id res chain seq x y z
N MET A 1 10.20 17.20 -4.84
CA MET A 1 9.92 16.20 -5.89
C MET A 1 8.90 15.20 -5.38
N THR A 2 7.97 14.80 -6.22
CA THR A 2 6.93 13.85 -5.84
C THR A 2 7.44 12.42 -5.95
N LYS A 3 7.25 11.65 -4.90
CA LYS A 3 7.55 10.21 -4.89
C LYS A 3 6.28 9.42 -5.17
N VAL A 4 6.43 8.34 -5.91
CA VAL A 4 5.37 7.36 -6.16
C VAL A 4 5.75 6.07 -5.46
N SER A 5 4.86 5.58 -4.60
CA SER A 5 5.04 4.29 -3.92
C SER A 5 4.00 3.32 -4.43
N VAL A 6 4.45 2.11 -4.77
CA VAL A 6 3.58 1.00 -5.17
C VAL A 6 3.90 -0.16 -4.24
N ILE A 7 2.89 -0.66 -3.54
CA ILE A 7 3.08 -1.77 -2.60
C ILE A 7 2.10 -2.87 -2.96
N ARG A 8 2.63 -4.08 -3.19
CA ARG A 8 1.83 -5.26 -3.51
C ARG A 8 1.62 -6.08 -2.25
N PHE A 9 0.38 -6.53 -2.05
CA PHE A 9 -0.03 -7.43 -0.97
C PHE A 9 -0.71 -8.64 -1.58
N LYS A 10 -0.47 -9.81 -0.99
CA LYS A 10 -1.16 -11.04 -1.41
C LYS A 10 -1.96 -11.59 -0.25
N PRO A 11 -3.23 -11.17 -0.08
CA PRO A 11 -4.07 -11.69 0.99
C PRO A 11 -4.32 -13.18 0.84
N LYS A 12 -4.45 -13.87 1.95
CA LYS A 12 -4.97 -15.25 1.93
C LYS A 12 -6.33 -15.24 1.24
N PRO A 13 -6.67 -16.23 0.40
CA PRO A 13 -7.93 -16.21 -0.35
C PRO A 13 -9.16 -15.94 0.52
N GLU A 14 -9.25 -16.56 1.68
CA GLU A 14 -10.35 -16.38 2.63
C GLU A 14 -10.34 -15.02 3.33
N CYS A 15 -9.22 -14.29 3.27
CA CYS A 15 -9.05 -13.00 3.92
C CYS A 15 -9.02 -11.82 2.93
N PHE A 16 -9.15 -12.08 1.64
CA PHE A 16 -9.03 -11.05 0.60
C PHE A 16 -9.97 -9.87 0.84
N LYS A 17 -11.22 -10.17 1.07
CA LYS A 17 -12.25 -9.13 1.27
C LYS A 17 -12.02 -8.33 2.55
N GLU A 18 -11.64 -9.01 3.63
CA GLU A 18 -11.33 -8.36 4.91
C GLU A 18 -10.15 -7.41 4.77
N PHE A 19 -9.06 -7.89 4.15
CA PHE A 19 -7.87 -7.05 3.94
C PHE A 19 -8.20 -5.85 3.05
N LEU A 20 -8.93 -6.06 1.96
CA LEU A 20 -9.31 -4.97 1.05
C LEU A 20 -10.13 -3.91 1.79
N ASN A 21 -11.07 -4.32 2.63
CA ASN A 21 -11.85 -3.38 3.42
C ASN A 21 -10.97 -2.60 4.42
N ASN A 22 -10.02 -3.28 5.06
CA ASN A 22 -9.12 -2.65 6.02
C ASN A 22 -8.23 -1.58 5.37
N ILE A 23 -7.69 -1.86 4.18
CA ILE A 23 -6.83 -0.90 3.49
C ILE A 23 -7.65 0.27 2.91
N LYS A 24 -8.90 0.02 2.50
CA LYS A 24 -9.80 1.09 2.08
C LYS A 24 -10.06 2.06 3.23
N GLU A 25 -10.38 1.57 4.41
CA GLU A 25 -10.61 2.41 5.59
C GLU A 25 -9.38 3.24 5.93
N ARG A 26 -8.20 2.62 5.89
CA ARG A 26 -6.96 3.31 6.19
C ARG A 26 -6.71 4.48 5.24
N ASN A 27 -7.05 4.33 3.96
CA ASN A 27 -6.73 5.29 2.91
C ASN A 27 -7.87 6.23 2.55
N ILE A 28 -9.03 6.12 3.22
CA ILE A 28 -10.24 6.79 2.73
C ILE A 28 -10.11 8.30 2.59
N ASP A 29 -9.47 8.98 3.53
CA ASP A 29 -9.30 10.42 3.48
C ASP A 29 -8.41 10.84 2.31
N LYS A 30 -7.36 10.07 2.05
CA LYS A 30 -6.42 10.34 0.96
C LYS A 30 -7.00 9.98 -0.40
N ALA A 31 -7.82 8.94 -0.46
CA ALA A 31 -8.49 8.53 -1.69
C ALA A 31 -9.59 9.53 -2.10
N ASN A 32 -10.23 10.18 -1.13
CA ASN A 32 -11.28 11.16 -1.36
C ASN A 32 -10.78 12.61 -1.39
N ALA A 33 -9.48 12.82 -1.22
CA ALA A 33 -8.89 14.15 -1.32
C ALA A 33 -9.00 14.70 -2.76
N THR A 34 -8.87 16.00 -2.91
CA THR A 34 -8.92 16.68 -4.22
C THR A 34 -7.62 17.43 -4.46
N PRO A 35 -6.73 16.93 -5.32
CA PRO A 35 -6.80 15.64 -6.02
C PRO A 35 -6.50 14.46 -5.09
N PRO A 36 -6.97 13.26 -5.41
CA PRO A 36 -6.65 12.07 -4.62
C PRO A 36 -5.15 11.77 -4.69
N THR A 37 -4.59 11.29 -3.57
CA THR A 37 -3.17 10.92 -3.51
C THR A 37 -2.96 9.42 -3.32
N HIS A 38 -4.01 8.67 -3.01
CA HIS A 38 -3.94 7.23 -2.78
C HIS A 38 -4.95 6.51 -3.66
N TYR A 39 -4.50 5.41 -4.26
CA TYR A 39 -5.29 4.56 -5.14
C TYR A 39 -5.09 3.10 -4.78
N LEU A 40 -6.08 2.28 -5.08
CA LEU A 40 -6.00 0.83 -4.92
C LEU A 40 -6.33 0.16 -6.24
N MET A 41 -5.63 -0.94 -6.51
CA MET A 41 -5.91 -1.81 -7.63
C MET A 41 -6.00 -3.24 -7.09
N THR A 42 -6.90 -4.04 -7.64
CA THR A 42 -6.95 -5.46 -7.32
C THR A 42 -6.68 -6.30 -8.57
N THR A 43 -6.00 -7.41 -8.36
CA THR A 43 -5.88 -8.47 -9.36
C THR A 43 -6.60 -9.71 -8.83
N ALA A 44 -6.46 -10.85 -9.50
CA ALA A 44 -7.13 -12.08 -9.04
C ALA A 44 -6.74 -12.48 -7.62
N ASP A 45 -5.48 -12.21 -7.21
CA ASP A 45 -4.94 -12.67 -5.94
C ASP A 45 -4.20 -11.58 -5.15
N GLU A 46 -4.09 -10.37 -5.67
CA GLU A 46 -3.34 -9.30 -5.02
C GLU A 46 -4.17 -8.04 -4.83
N VAL A 47 -3.79 -7.27 -3.81
CA VAL A 47 -4.22 -5.88 -3.61
C VAL A 47 -2.98 -5.02 -3.77
N VAL A 48 -3.06 -3.98 -4.59
CA VAL A 48 -1.94 -3.09 -4.87
C VAL A 48 -2.30 -1.68 -4.43
N ALA A 49 -1.47 -1.10 -3.56
CA ALA A 49 -1.64 0.27 -3.09
C ALA A 49 -0.69 1.19 -3.84
N ILE A 50 -1.21 2.32 -4.31
CA ILE A 50 -0.44 3.32 -5.06
C ILE A 50 -0.61 4.65 -4.33
N ALA A 51 0.50 5.31 -3.99
CA ALA A 51 0.47 6.58 -3.27
C ALA A 51 1.45 7.58 -3.87
N PHE A 52 1.02 8.84 -3.91
CA PHE A 52 1.84 9.98 -4.32
C PHE A 52 2.11 10.84 -3.10
N ARG A 53 3.38 11.12 -2.81
CA ARG A 53 3.80 11.87 -1.62
C ARG A 53 4.93 12.83 -1.95
N ALA A 54 5.04 13.90 -1.13
CA ALA A 54 6.24 14.71 -1.13
C ALA A 54 7.40 13.90 -0.52
N GLU A 55 8.60 14.11 -1.04
CA GLU A 55 9.80 13.41 -0.56
C GLU A 55 10.00 13.58 0.95
N SER A 56 9.71 14.77 1.47
CA SER A 56 9.86 15.08 2.90
C SER A 56 8.92 14.28 3.81
N GLU A 57 7.84 13.72 3.29
CA GLU A 57 6.86 12.94 4.05
C GLU A 57 7.15 11.44 4.05
N LEU A 58 8.09 10.98 3.23
CA LEU A 58 8.25 9.56 2.94
C LEU A 58 8.67 8.74 4.16
N SER A 59 9.62 9.21 4.95
CA SER A 59 10.11 8.46 6.11
C SER A 59 9.04 8.30 7.19
N GLU A 60 8.28 9.35 7.49
CA GLU A 60 7.18 9.30 8.45
C GLU A 60 6.08 8.36 7.97
N SER A 61 5.70 8.47 6.69
CA SER A 61 4.69 7.61 6.09
C SER A 61 5.12 6.14 6.10
N SER A 62 6.41 5.87 5.87
CA SER A 62 6.94 4.49 5.89
C SER A 62 6.84 3.87 7.28
N ALA A 63 7.17 4.62 8.34
CA ALA A 63 7.05 4.14 9.71
C ALA A 63 5.61 3.81 10.08
N LYS A 64 4.67 4.69 9.75
CA LYS A 64 3.23 4.44 9.97
C LYS A 64 2.74 3.24 9.16
N GLY A 65 3.23 3.09 7.94
CA GLY A 65 2.90 1.96 7.06
C GLY A 65 3.35 0.62 7.63
N VAL A 66 4.56 0.56 8.20
CA VAL A 66 5.08 -0.66 8.83
C VAL A 66 4.23 -1.04 10.04
N ASN A 67 3.88 -0.07 10.88
CA ASN A 67 3.02 -0.31 12.04
C ASN A 67 1.66 -0.87 11.65
N TRP A 68 1.04 -0.29 10.62
CA TRP A 68 -0.23 -0.78 10.12
C TRP A 68 -0.07 -2.18 9.51
N LEU A 69 0.97 -2.40 8.72
CA LEU A 69 1.24 -3.69 8.09
C LEU A 69 1.37 -4.80 9.14
N ASP A 70 2.06 -4.52 10.25
CA ASP A 70 2.22 -5.50 11.32
C ASP A 70 0.87 -5.96 11.86
N SER A 71 -0.12 -5.08 11.89
CA SER A 71 -1.49 -5.42 12.31
C SER A 71 -2.23 -6.28 11.29
N GLN A 72 -1.76 -6.35 10.04
CA GLN A 72 -2.43 -7.03 8.94
C GLN A 72 -1.73 -8.31 8.48
N ARG A 73 -0.52 -8.60 8.98
CA ARG A 73 0.30 -9.72 8.48
C ARG A 73 -0.40 -11.07 8.56
N HIS A 74 -1.25 -11.27 9.55
CA HIS A 74 -1.99 -12.52 9.72
C HIS A 74 -3.01 -12.78 8.60
N LEU A 75 -3.37 -11.76 7.83
CA LEU A 75 -4.28 -11.87 6.68
C LEU A 75 -3.56 -12.13 5.37
N LEU A 76 -2.22 -12.07 5.37
CA LEU A 76 -1.41 -12.04 4.16
C LEU A 76 -0.58 -13.30 3.99
N LEU A 77 -0.35 -13.70 2.73
CA LEU A 77 0.63 -14.70 2.35
C LEU A 77 1.99 -14.05 2.19
N GLU A 78 3.05 -14.82 2.37
CA GLU A 78 4.40 -14.35 2.12
C GLU A 78 4.76 -14.52 0.65
N TYR A 79 5.40 -13.51 0.06
CA TYR A 79 5.95 -13.60 -1.30
C TYR A 79 7.25 -14.42 -1.31
N ASN A 80 8.14 -14.11 -0.38
CA ASN A 80 9.44 -14.75 -0.24
C ASN A 80 10.01 -14.45 1.17
N LYS A 81 11.22 -14.95 1.44
CA LYS A 81 11.85 -14.78 2.76
C LYS A 81 12.34 -13.35 3.00
N ASP A 82 12.71 -12.64 1.92
CA ASP A 82 13.30 -11.30 2.03
C ASP A 82 12.23 -10.23 2.14
N ASP A 83 11.26 -10.24 1.22
CA ASP A 83 10.18 -9.25 1.19
C ASP A 83 9.04 -9.61 2.15
N ARG A 84 8.88 -10.89 2.43
CA ARG A 84 7.82 -11.41 3.29
C ARG A 84 6.43 -11.07 2.75
N HIS A 85 5.67 -10.20 3.43
CA HIS A 85 4.24 -9.97 3.14
C HIS A 85 3.97 -8.85 2.13
N THR A 86 4.99 -8.12 1.69
CA THR A 86 4.83 -7.03 0.73
C THR A 86 5.94 -7.00 -0.29
N ILE A 87 5.64 -6.46 -1.47
CA ILE A 87 6.66 -6.11 -2.45
C ILE A 87 6.54 -4.60 -2.69
N PRO A 88 7.37 -3.79 -2.02
CA PRO A 88 7.33 -2.34 -2.18
C PRO A 88 8.22 -1.86 -3.33
N LEU A 89 7.79 -0.78 -3.96
CA LEU A 89 8.57 -0.09 -4.98
C LEU A 89 8.32 1.40 -4.82
N THR A 90 9.40 2.19 -4.71
CA THR A 90 9.29 3.64 -4.59
C THR A 90 10.23 4.30 -5.58
N GLY A 91 9.73 5.28 -6.28
CA GLY A 91 10.51 6.03 -7.26
C GLY A 91 10.03 7.46 -7.40
N ASP A 92 10.65 8.18 -8.29
CA ASP A 92 10.31 9.57 -8.57
C ASP A 92 9.23 9.62 -9.67
N LEU A 93 8.26 10.51 -9.48
CA LEU A 93 7.29 10.81 -10.53
C LEU A 93 8.01 11.50 -11.68
N VAL A 94 7.85 10.97 -12.88
CA VAL A 94 8.42 11.57 -14.09
C VAL A 94 7.32 12.35 -14.80
N GLU A 95 7.54 13.65 -14.98
CA GLU A 95 6.66 14.51 -15.74
C GLU A 95 7.24 14.72 -17.14
N TYR A 96 6.39 14.73 -18.18
CA TYR A 96 6.84 14.87 -19.56
C TYR A 96 5.75 15.44 -20.48
#